data_eefd4d089920ae62637a5a3042f88e6d
#
_entry.id   eefd4d089920ae62637a5a3042f88e6d
#
_cell.length_a   1.000
_cell.length_b   1.000
_cell.length_c   1.000
_cell.angle_alpha   90.00
_cell.angle_beta   90.00
_cell.angle_gamma   90.00
#
_symmetry.space_group_name_H-M   'P 1'
#
loop_
_entity.id
_entity.type
_entity.pdbx_description
1 polymer ?
#
loop_
_entity_poly.entity_id
_entity_poly.type
_entity_poly.pdbx_seq_one_letter_code
_entity_poly.pdbx_strand_id
1 'polypeptide(L)' 'MKKQFAINGMSCNHCVANVEKEINQLVGIDKVKINLKKNQGVVKFDEAQVSADQIAAAVTEAGYETEVI' A
#
# COMPACT_ATOMS: atom_id res chain seq x y z
N MET A 1 4.23 11.92 5.82
CA MET A 1 4.79 11.76 4.46
C MET A 1 3.80 11.05 3.54
N LYS A 2 3.83 11.38 2.28
CA LYS A 2 2.93 10.79 1.29
C LYS A 2 3.77 10.18 0.17
N LYS A 3 3.51 8.91 -0.16
CA LYS A 3 4.22 8.20 -1.21
C LYS A 3 3.26 7.47 -2.12
N GLN A 4 3.63 7.35 -3.38
CA GLN A 4 2.92 6.54 -4.36
C GLN A 4 3.60 5.19 -4.51
N PHE A 5 2.78 4.18 -4.73
CA PHE A 5 3.26 2.80 -4.92
C PHE A 5 2.61 2.23 -6.16
N ALA A 6 3.39 1.51 -6.95
CA ALA A 6 2.85 0.67 -8.02
C ALA A 6 2.54 -0.68 -7.42
N ILE A 7 1.30 -1.14 -7.57
CA ILE A 7 0.85 -2.41 -6.97
C ILE A 7 0.28 -3.28 -8.08
N ASN A 8 0.98 -4.35 -8.40
CA ASN A 8 0.57 -5.29 -9.44
C ASN A 8 -0.08 -6.52 -8.82
N GLY A 9 -0.97 -7.14 -9.57
CA GLY A 9 -1.66 -8.35 -9.12
C GLY A 9 -3.05 -8.12 -8.55
N MET A 10 -3.48 -6.87 -8.44
CA MET A 10 -4.85 -6.58 -8.03
C MET A 10 -5.77 -6.81 -9.21
N SER A 11 -6.73 -7.71 -9.06
CA SER A 11 -7.64 -8.05 -10.15
C SER A 11 -9.09 -7.63 -9.89
N CYS A 12 -9.42 -7.24 -8.66
CA CYS A 12 -10.77 -6.86 -8.29
C CYS A 12 -10.77 -6.03 -7.01
N ASN A 13 -11.96 -5.57 -6.62
CA ASN A 13 -12.10 -4.76 -5.40
C ASN A 13 -11.73 -5.52 -4.12
N HIS A 14 -11.84 -6.83 -4.12
CA HIS A 14 -11.43 -7.64 -2.98
C HIS A 14 -9.93 -7.54 -2.76
N CYS A 15 -9.15 -7.52 -3.83
CA CYS A 15 -7.70 -7.33 -3.74
C CYS A 15 -7.37 -5.96 -3.19
N VAL A 16 -8.08 -4.93 -3.65
CA VAL A 16 -7.91 -3.57 -3.14
C VAL A 16 -8.17 -3.52 -1.63
N ALA A 17 -9.26 -4.14 -1.19
CA ALA A 17 -9.59 -4.19 0.24
C ALA A 17 -8.52 -4.90 1.04
N ASN A 18 -7.97 -5.99 0.52
CA ASN A 18 -6.88 -6.73 1.18
C ASN A 18 -5.63 -5.88 1.31
N VAL A 19 -5.26 -5.18 0.26
CA VAL A 19 -4.10 -4.29 0.28
C VAL A 19 -4.28 -3.18 1.31
N GLU A 20 -5.44 -2.55 1.31
CA GLU A 20 -5.74 -1.49 2.28
C GLU A 20 -5.66 -2.03 3.71
N LYS A 21 -6.22 -3.21 3.93
CA LYS A 21 -6.21 -3.84 5.25
C LYS A 21 -4.78 -4.11 5.73
N GLU A 22 -3.95 -4.66 4.87
CA GLU A 22 -2.56 -4.97 5.21
C GLU A 22 -1.78 -3.70 5.54
N ILE A 23 -1.98 -2.66 4.77
CA ILE A 23 -1.30 -1.38 5.02
C ILE A 23 -1.79 -0.76 6.32
N ASN A 24 -3.09 -0.77 6.56
CA ASN A 24 -3.68 -0.17 7.77
C ASN A 24 -3.28 -0.88 9.06
N GLN A 25 -2.78 -2.10 8.98
CA GLN A 25 -2.28 -2.81 10.15
C GLN A 25 -0.94 -2.27 10.64
N LEU A 26 -0.25 -1.50 9.81
CA LEU A 26 1.02 -0.91 10.18
C LEU A 26 0.84 0.31 11.06
N VAL A 27 1.80 0.51 11.97
CA VAL A 27 1.79 1.69 12.84
C VAL A 27 2.12 2.94 12.01
N GLY A 28 1.46 4.04 12.31
CA GLY A 28 1.79 5.30 11.68
C GLY A 28 1.12 5.57 10.34
N ILE A 29 0.16 4.74 9.95
CA ILE A 29 -0.58 4.95 8.71
C ILE A 29 -1.71 5.96 8.95
N ASP A 30 -1.69 7.05 8.20
CA ASP A 30 -2.72 8.08 8.26
C ASP A 30 -3.87 7.79 7.31
N LYS A 31 -3.53 7.51 6.05
CA LYS A 31 -4.53 7.33 5.02
C LYS A 31 -3.99 6.47 3.89
N VAL A 32 -4.85 5.63 3.36
CA VAL A 32 -4.54 4.77 2.21
C VAL A 32 -5.58 5.01 1.13
N LYS A 33 -5.11 5.21 -0.10
CA LYS A 33 -5.99 5.35 -1.25
C LYS A 33 -5.46 4.50 -2.39
N ILE A 34 -6.25 3.54 -2.83
CA ILE A 34 -5.85 2.60 -3.89
C ILE A 34 -6.63 2.90 -5.16
N ASN A 35 -5.93 2.87 -6.29
CA ASN A 35 -6.53 3.04 -7.61
C ASN A 35 -6.35 1.75 -8.40
N LEU A 36 -7.41 0.97 -8.49
CA LEU A 36 -7.38 -0.33 -9.19
C LEU A 36 -7.09 -0.17 -10.68
N LYS A 37 -7.66 0.83 -11.31
CA LYS A 37 -7.49 1.04 -12.75
C LYS A 37 -6.05 1.32 -13.14
N LYS A 38 -5.32 2.02 -12.29
CA LYS A 38 -3.93 2.38 -12.55
C LYS A 38 -2.94 1.44 -11.88
N ASN A 39 -3.42 0.48 -11.11
CA ASN A 39 -2.59 -0.42 -10.31
C ASN A 39 -1.62 0.38 -9.42
N GLN A 40 -2.14 1.41 -8.79
CA GLN A 40 -1.35 2.31 -7.94
C GLN A 40 -2.04 2.56 -6.62
N GLY A 41 -1.26 2.94 -5.62
CA GLY A 41 -1.79 3.35 -4.35
C GLY A 41 -1.03 4.55 -3.82
N VAL A 42 -1.72 5.39 -3.06
CA VAL A 42 -1.11 6.51 -2.36
C VAL A 42 -1.31 6.29 -0.87
N VAL A 43 -0.23 6.37 -0.11
CA VAL A 43 -0.28 6.16 1.33
C VAL A 43 0.29 7.40 2.03
N LYS A 44 -0.49 7.93 2.97
CA LYS A 44 -0.03 8.95 3.89
C LYS A 44 0.37 8.27 5.19
N PHE A 45 1.57 8.52 5.64
CA PHE A 45 2.10 7.87 6.83
C PHE A 45 3.11 8.75 7.56
N ASP A 46 3.35 8.42 8.82
CA ASP A 46 4.36 9.08 9.63
C ASP A 46 5.69 8.32 9.46
N GLU A 47 6.63 8.94 8.75
CA GLU A 47 7.91 8.29 8.47
C GLU A 47 8.77 8.04 9.71
N ALA A 48 8.42 8.65 10.84
CA ALA A 48 9.08 8.36 12.11
C ALA A 48 8.63 7.02 12.69
N GLN A 49 7.48 6.50 12.26
CA GLN A 49 6.93 5.25 12.77
C GLN A 49 7.00 4.10 11.75
N VAL A 50 6.91 4.41 10.48
CA VAL A 50 6.91 3.41 9.42
C VAL A 50 7.61 3.99 8.18
N SER A 51 8.27 3.15 7.42
CA SER A 51 8.94 3.58 6.19
C SER A 51 8.17 3.11 4.95
N ALA A 52 8.46 3.75 3.80
CA ALA A 52 7.90 3.32 2.54
C ALA A 52 8.27 1.87 2.22
N ASP A 53 9.49 1.46 2.56
CA ASP A 53 9.94 0.08 2.35
C ASP A 53 9.13 -0.92 3.18
N GLN A 54 8.76 -0.56 4.40
CA GLN A 54 7.93 -1.40 5.24
C GLN A 54 6.52 -1.55 4.66
N ILE A 55 5.98 -0.48 4.12
CA ILE A 55 4.67 -0.52 3.47
C ILE A 55 4.71 -1.42 2.25
N ALA A 56 5.73 -1.26 1.41
CA ALA A 56 5.90 -2.09 0.22
C ALA A 56 6.08 -3.56 0.60
N ALA A 57 6.84 -3.85 1.65
CA ALA A 57 7.04 -5.21 2.12
C ALA A 57 5.73 -5.84 2.60
N ALA A 58 4.90 -5.08 3.31
CA ALA A 58 3.62 -5.58 3.80
C ALA A 58 2.70 -5.96 2.64
N VAL A 59 2.65 -5.13 1.61
CA VAL A 59 1.82 -5.41 0.43
C VAL A 59 2.37 -6.61 -0.34
N THR A 60 3.69 -6.70 -0.46
CA THR A 60 4.35 -7.83 -1.12
C THR A 60 4.04 -9.13 -0.39
N GLU A 61 4.07 -9.13 0.93
CA GLU A 61 3.73 -10.31 1.72
C GLU A 61 2.28 -10.73 1.56
N ALA A 62 1.40 -9.78 1.26
CA ALA A 62 0.00 -10.09 0.98
C ALA A 62 -0.19 -10.76 -0.39
N GLY A 63 0.86 -10.83 -1.19
CA GLY A 63 0.82 -11.50 -2.49
C GLY A 63 0.79 -10.57 -3.69
N TYR A 64 1.08 -9.29 -3.49
CA TYR A 64 1.03 -8.29 -4.55
C TYR A 64 2.42 -7.70 -4.78
N GLU A 65 2.81 -7.60 -6.04
CA GLU A 65 4.08 -7.01 -6.41
C GLU A 65 4.01 -5.49 -6.25
N THR A 66 4.88 -4.92 -5.43
CA THR A 66 4.81 -3.51 -5.05
C THR A 66 6.14 -2.81 -5.21
N GLU A 67 6.11 -1.61 -5.77
CA GLU A 67 7.28 -0.75 -5.91
C GLU A 67 6.92 0.67 -5.49
N VAL A 68 7.88 1.36 -4.87
CA VAL A 68 7.73 2.79 -4.59
C VAL A 68 8.00 3.56 -5.89
N ILE A 69 7.07 4.42 -6.24
CA ILE A 69 7.21 5.22 -7.46
C ILE A 69 7.81 6.59 -7.14
#